data_9937c8d97daee344c858655fe43380ab
#
_entry.id   9937c8d97daee344c858655fe43380ab
#
_cell.length_a   1.000
_cell.length_b   1.000
_cell.length_c   1.000
_cell.angle_alpha   90.00
_cell.angle_beta   90.00
_cell.angle_gamma   90.00
#
_symmetry.space_group_name_H-M   'P 1'
#
loop_
_entity.id
_entity.type
_entity.pdbx_description
1 polymer ?
#
loop_
_entity_poly.entity_id
_entity_poly.type
_entity_poly.pdbx_seq_one_letter_code
_entity_poly.pdbx_strand_id
1 'polypeptide(L)'
;MKKLLVGLLAALSLGMAQKTLVFGSNGEPVSLEPGNITDGISIYVQRQIYDTLVDFKPGTTEPVPGLAESWESNKEATVWTFRLRRGVRFHDGTELTAEAVKFNVERWWDPKNPTRID
;
A
#
# COMPACT_ATOMS: atom_id res chain seq x y z
N MET A 1 35.91 -25.58 -53.15
CA MET A 1 34.56 -24.99 -52.92
C MET A 1 34.40 -24.79 -51.42
N LYS A 2 34.57 -23.52 -50.96
CA LYS A 2 34.45 -23.19 -49.53
C LYS A 2 32.97 -22.80 -49.26
N LYS A 3 32.29 -23.60 -48.47
CA LYS A 3 30.93 -23.28 -48.00
C LYS A 3 31.04 -22.26 -46.87
N LEU A 4 30.57 -21.05 -47.11
CA LEU A 4 30.44 -19.98 -46.13
C LEU A 4 29.21 -20.26 -45.29
N LEU A 5 29.40 -20.62 -44.00
CA LEU A 5 28.32 -20.80 -43.03
C LEU A 5 28.03 -19.42 -42.44
N VAL A 6 26.97 -18.76 -42.90
CA VAL A 6 26.48 -17.53 -42.32
C VAL A 6 25.63 -17.91 -41.09
N GLY A 7 26.23 -17.78 -39.93
CA GLY A 7 25.50 -17.92 -38.66
C GLY A 7 24.62 -16.70 -38.41
N LEU A 8 23.31 -16.87 -38.57
CA LEU A 8 22.32 -15.87 -38.17
C LEU A 8 22.22 -15.85 -36.65
N LEU A 9 22.92 -14.91 -36.01
CA LEU A 9 22.75 -14.63 -34.59
C LEU A 9 21.42 -13.89 -34.40
N ALA A 10 20.33 -14.64 -34.14
CA ALA A 10 19.09 -14.06 -33.69
C ALA A 10 19.28 -13.56 -32.24
N ALA A 11 19.58 -12.27 -32.09
CA ALA A 11 19.51 -11.63 -30.79
C ALA A 11 18.04 -11.63 -30.31
N LEU A 12 17.67 -12.58 -29.46
CA LEU A 12 16.45 -12.48 -28.69
C LEU A 12 16.60 -11.29 -27.72
N SER A 13 16.16 -10.12 -28.15
CA SER A 13 15.86 -9.03 -27.23
C SER A 13 14.66 -9.49 -26.40
N LEU A 14 14.91 -10.01 -25.20
CA LEU A 14 13.91 -10.15 -24.15
C LEU A 14 13.49 -8.72 -23.77
N GLY A 15 12.59 -8.14 -24.55
CA GLY A 15 11.89 -6.91 -24.18
C GLY A 15 11.15 -7.22 -22.88
N MET A 16 11.65 -6.69 -21.77
CA MET A 16 10.87 -6.60 -20.54
C MET A 16 9.66 -5.74 -20.85
N ALA A 17 8.58 -6.38 -21.25
CA ALA A 17 7.33 -5.68 -21.48
C ALA A 17 6.90 -5.10 -20.14
N GLN A 18 7.12 -3.81 -19.96
CA GLN A 18 6.65 -3.08 -18.80
C GLN A 18 5.12 -3.13 -18.83
N LYS A 19 4.53 -3.91 -17.91
CA LYS A 19 3.08 -4.03 -17.81
C LYS A 19 2.54 -2.72 -17.22
N THR A 20 2.07 -1.84 -18.07
CA THR A 20 1.45 -0.58 -17.68
C THR A 20 -0.06 -0.73 -17.80
N LEU A 21 -0.78 -0.46 -16.71
CA LEU A 21 -2.22 -0.31 -16.71
C LEU A 21 -2.54 1.19 -16.75
N VAL A 22 -3.27 1.63 -17.75
CA VAL A 22 -3.80 2.99 -17.82
C VAL A 22 -5.22 2.98 -17.29
N PHE A 23 -5.47 3.76 -16.25
CA PHE A 23 -6.76 3.88 -15.60
C PHE A 23 -7.28 5.30 -15.73
N GLY A 24 -8.56 5.45 -16.15
CA GLY A 24 -9.24 6.74 -16.23
C GLY A 24 -10.04 7.01 -14.96
N SER A 25 -9.93 8.21 -14.42
CA SER A 25 -10.70 8.70 -13.28
C SER A 25 -11.50 9.95 -13.68
N ASN A 26 -12.59 10.22 -12.96
CA ASN A 26 -13.40 11.41 -13.15
C ASN A 26 -12.84 12.67 -12.46
N GLY A 27 -11.61 12.59 -11.92
CA GLY A 27 -10.89 13.69 -11.31
C GLY A 27 -9.48 13.29 -10.86
N GLU A 28 -8.76 14.28 -10.36
CA GLU A 28 -7.39 14.14 -9.85
C GLU A 28 -7.40 13.96 -8.33
N PRO A 29 -6.48 13.15 -7.75
CA PRO A 29 -6.32 13.08 -6.31
C PRO A 29 -5.78 14.41 -5.77
N VAL A 30 -6.36 14.89 -4.68
CA VAL A 30 -5.95 16.14 -4.03
C VAL A 30 -4.65 15.96 -3.25
N SER A 31 -4.48 14.80 -2.63
CA SER A 31 -3.29 14.44 -1.87
C SER A 31 -3.10 12.94 -1.82
N LEU A 32 -1.84 12.50 -1.70
CA LEU A 32 -1.49 11.11 -1.41
C LEU A 32 -1.13 10.91 0.08
N GLU A 33 -1.20 11.94 0.90
CA GLU A 33 -1.01 11.82 2.36
C GLU A 33 -2.29 11.32 3.03
N PRO A 34 -2.31 10.11 3.63
CA PRO A 34 -3.51 9.52 4.19
C PRO A 34 -4.19 10.33 5.30
N GLY A 35 -3.41 11.10 6.05
CA GLY A 35 -3.90 11.96 7.13
C GLY A 35 -4.48 13.31 6.67
N ASN A 36 -4.51 13.58 5.35
CA ASN A 36 -4.87 14.89 4.81
C ASN A 36 -5.90 14.80 3.68
N ILE A 37 -6.80 13.83 3.73
CA ILE A 37 -7.82 13.67 2.70
C ILE A 37 -9.17 13.25 3.28
N THR A 38 -10.23 13.72 2.61
CA THR A 38 -11.62 13.30 2.85
C THR A 38 -12.34 12.96 1.55
N ASP A 39 -11.71 13.20 0.40
CA ASP A 39 -12.33 12.97 -0.91
C ASP A 39 -12.13 11.52 -1.40
N GLY A 40 -13.15 11.02 -2.09
CA GLY A 40 -13.18 9.63 -2.55
C GLY A 40 -12.14 9.30 -3.62
N ILE A 41 -11.70 10.27 -4.43
CA ILE A 41 -10.72 10.05 -5.51
C ILE A 41 -9.34 9.82 -4.92
N SER A 42 -8.93 10.65 -3.96
CA SER A 42 -7.66 10.48 -3.23
C SER A 42 -7.65 9.15 -2.48
N ILE A 43 -8.72 8.80 -1.77
CA ILE A 43 -8.85 7.52 -1.07
C ILE A 43 -8.72 6.33 -2.05
N TYR A 44 -9.35 6.44 -3.22
CA TYR A 44 -9.27 5.38 -4.23
C TYR A 44 -7.83 5.15 -4.72
N VAL A 45 -7.10 6.23 -5.02
CA VAL A 45 -5.69 6.15 -5.45
C VAL A 45 -4.81 5.62 -4.33
N GLN A 46 -5.01 6.11 -3.10
CA GLN A 46 -4.23 5.67 -1.93
C GLN A 46 -4.39 4.17 -1.64
N ARG A 47 -5.57 3.60 -1.85
CA ARG A 47 -5.81 2.16 -1.71
C ARG A 47 -5.01 1.29 -2.69
N GLN A 48 -4.44 1.88 -3.74
CA GLN A 48 -3.53 1.19 -4.67
C GLN A 48 -2.06 1.27 -4.22
N ILE A 49 -1.74 2.11 -3.23
CA ILE A 49 -0.38 2.43 -2.78
C ILE A 49 -0.13 1.92 -1.37
N TYR A 50 -1.13 2.03 -0.49
CA TYR A 50 -0.99 1.76 0.94
C TYR A 50 -1.84 0.57 1.37
N ASP A 51 -1.27 -0.20 2.31
CA ASP A 51 -1.99 -1.22 3.05
C ASP A 51 -2.52 -0.65 4.36
N THR A 52 -3.61 -1.24 4.87
CA THR A 52 -4.23 -0.87 6.14
C THR A 52 -3.96 -1.94 7.21
N LEU A 53 -4.06 -1.56 8.49
CA LEU A 53 -3.97 -2.53 9.59
C LEU A 53 -5.10 -3.57 9.51
N VAL A 54 -6.31 -3.08 9.27
CA VAL A 54 -7.53 -3.88 9.10
C VAL A 54 -8.16 -3.45 7.79
N ASP A 55 -8.60 -4.37 6.99
CA ASP A 55 -9.31 -4.12 5.75
C ASP A 55 -10.79 -4.54 5.86
N PHE A 56 -11.56 -4.35 4.81
CA PHE A 56 -12.94 -4.80 4.72
C PHE A 56 -13.09 -5.86 3.63
N LYS A 57 -13.89 -6.86 3.93
CA LYS A 57 -14.30 -7.84 2.93
C LYS A 57 -15.01 -7.13 1.78
N PRO A 58 -14.64 -7.38 0.51
CA PRO A 58 -15.22 -6.70 -0.64
C PRO A 58 -16.75 -6.68 -0.62
N GLY A 59 -17.32 -5.47 -0.79
CA GLY A 59 -18.77 -5.25 -0.80
C GLY A 59 -19.46 -5.29 0.56
N THR A 60 -18.70 -5.34 1.66
CA THR A 60 -19.25 -5.38 3.02
C THR A 60 -18.53 -4.42 3.97
N THR A 61 -19.02 -4.30 5.20
CA THR A 61 -18.35 -3.62 6.32
C THR A 61 -17.72 -4.61 7.30
N GLU A 62 -17.62 -5.88 6.93
CA GLU A 62 -17.00 -6.93 7.75
C GLU A 62 -15.48 -6.73 7.77
N PRO A 63 -14.85 -6.50 8.96
CA PRO A 63 -13.41 -6.33 9.06
C PRO A 63 -12.69 -7.65 8.81
N VAL A 64 -11.61 -7.58 8.03
CA VAL A 64 -10.74 -8.70 7.70
C VAL A 64 -9.28 -8.33 7.93
N PRO A 65 -8.37 -9.31 8.13
CA PRO A 65 -6.95 -9.05 8.30
C PRO A 65 -6.33 -8.29 7.13
N GLY A 66 -5.59 -7.21 7.48
CA GLY A 66 -4.69 -6.49 6.61
C GLY A 66 -3.23 -6.69 7.04
N LEU A 67 -2.53 -5.62 7.43
CA LEU A 67 -1.20 -5.69 8.05
C LEU A 67 -1.24 -6.31 9.45
N ALA A 68 -2.38 -6.20 10.15
CA ALA A 68 -2.65 -6.98 11.35
C ALA A 68 -3.29 -8.32 10.95
N GLU A 69 -2.72 -9.43 11.40
CA GLU A 69 -3.27 -10.77 11.19
C GLU A 69 -4.41 -11.12 12.17
N SER A 70 -4.45 -10.43 13.31
CA SER A 70 -5.50 -10.53 14.32
C SER A 70 -5.51 -9.31 15.24
N TRP A 71 -6.63 -9.10 15.90
CA TRP A 71 -6.78 -8.06 16.91
C TRP A 71 -7.76 -8.49 17.98
N GLU A 72 -7.62 -7.88 19.14
CA GLU A 72 -8.48 -8.11 20.30
C GLU A 72 -8.68 -6.81 21.09
N SER A 73 -9.76 -6.71 21.83
CA SER A 73 -10.01 -5.59 22.75
C SER A 73 -10.24 -6.07 24.17
N ASN A 74 -10.03 -5.18 25.14
CA ASN A 74 -10.55 -5.39 26.48
C ASN A 74 -12.10 -5.35 26.49
N LYS A 75 -12.71 -5.72 27.60
CA LYS A 75 -14.18 -5.81 27.75
C LYS A 75 -14.88 -4.47 27.47
N GLU A 76 -14.24 -3.37 27.83
CA GLU A 76 -14.74 -2.00 27.69
C GLU A 76 -14.46 -1.41 26.30
N ALA A 77 -13.77 -2.14 25.40
CA ALA A 77 -13.34 -1.70 24.08
C ALA A 77 -12.53 -0.39 24.09
N THR A 78 -11.84 -0.11 25.19
CA THR A 78 -10.99 1.09 25.36
C THR A 78 -9.52 0.84 25.01
N VAL A 79 -9.11 -0.44 25.00
CA VAL A 79 -7.75 -0.87 24.61
C VAL A 79 -7.86 -1.94 23.54
N TRP A 80 -7.15 -1.71 22.44
CA TRP A 80 -7.07 -2.64 21.31
C TRP A 80 -5.63 -3.10 21.11
N THR A 81 -5.44 -4.40 20.98
CA THR A 81 -4.14 -5.02 20.68
C THR A 81 -4.17 -5.59 19.27
N PHE A 82 -3.24 -5.19 18.44
CA PHE A 82 -3.08 -5.68 17.07
C PHE A 82 -1.82 -6.53 16.96
N ARG A 83 -1.94 -7.73 16.41
CA ARG A 83 -0.80 -8.59 16.09
C ARG A 83 -0.40 -8.35 14.65
N LEU A 84 0.76 -7.75 14.43
CA LEU A 84 1.25 -7.43 13.09
C LEU A 84 1.74 -8.69 12.37
N ARG A 85 1.49 -8.73 11.06
CA ARG A 85 2.02 -9.73 10.14
C ARG A 85 3.55 -9.59 10.06
N ARG A 86 4.26 -10.71 10.13
CA ARG A 86 5.73 -10.73 10.03
C ARG A 86 6.19 -10.68 8.59
N GLY A 87 7.41 -10.14 8.37
CA GLY A 87 8.07 -10.12 7.07
C GLY A 87 7.46 -9.16 6.05
N VAL A 88 6.56 -8.28 6.47
CA VAL A 88 6.04 -7.20 5.62
C VAL A 88 7.12 -6.13 5.45
N ARG A 89 7.27 -5.64 4.23
CA ARG A 89 8.26 -4.61 3.87
C ARG A 89 7.60 -3.43 3.21
N PHE A 90 8.12 -2.25 3.51
CA PHE A 90 7.79 -1.04 2.78
C PHE A 90 8.37 -1.08 1.35
N HIS A 91 7.97 -0.14 0.49
CA HIS A 91 8.42 -0.07 -0.91
C HIS A 91 9.94 0.15 -1.04
N ASP A 92 10.60 0.73 -0.03
CA ASP A 92 12.05 0.89 0.05
C ASP A 92 12.80 -0.35 0.56
N GLY A 93 12.05 -1.42 0.91
CA GLY A 93 12.59 -2.68 1.40
C GLY A 93 12.80 -2.74 2.92
N THR A 94 12.58 -1.66 3.66
CA THR A 94 12.63 -1.67 5.13
C THR A 94 11.47 -2.50 5.71
N GLU A 95 11.68 -3.10 6.88
CA GLU A 95 10.67 -3.96 7.50
C GLU A 95 9.62 -3.13 8.25
N LEU A 96 8.35 -3.54 8.15
CA LEU A 96 7.26 -2.99 8.96
C LEU A 96 7.42 -3.44 10.42
N THR A 97 7.52 -2.48 11.33
CA THR A 97 7.61 -2.72 12.77
C THR A 97 6.46 -2.05 13.54
N ALA A 98 6.28 -2.45 14.79
CA ALA A 98 5.30 -1.80 15.66
C ALA A 98 5.63 -0.31 15.90
N GLU A 99 6.92 0.05 15.93
CA GLU A 99 7.39 1.42 16.05
C GLU A 99 6.99 2.25 14.83
N ALA A 100 7.07 1.68 13.62
CA ALA A 100 6.63 2.36 12.40
C ALA A 100 5.12 2.61 12.40
N VAL A 101 4.32 1.64 12.86
CA VAL A 101 2.88 1.82 13.03
C VAL A 101 2.58 2.90 14.06
N LYS A 102 3.22 2.83 15.24
CA LYS A 102 3.09 3.82 16.30
C LYS A 102 3.41 5.24 15.80
N PHE A 103 4.54 5.39 15.09
CA PHE A 103 4.95 6.68 14.52
C PHE A 103 3.85 7.27 13.62
N ASN A 104 3.24 6.47 12.75
CA ASN A 104 2.18 6.95 11.86
C ASN A 104 0.92 7.36 12.63
N VAL A 105 0.49 6.57 13.63
CA VAL A 105 -0.66 6.92 14.46
C VAL A 105 -0.40 8.21 15.24
N GLU A 106 0.75 8.33 15.89
CA GLU A 106 1.12 9.54 16.65
C GLU A 106 1.20 10.77 15.74
N ARG A 107 1.77 10.62 14.54
CA ARG A 107 1.87 11.71 13.56
C ARG A 107 0.48 12.24 13.15
N TRP A 108 -0.47 11.36 12.92
CA TRP A 108 -1.85 11.78 12.57
C TRP A 108 -2.61 12.36 13.75
N TRP A 109 -2.27 11.94 14.97
CA TRP A 109 -2.90 12.43 16.19
C TRP A 109 -2.30 13.74 16.71
N ASP A 110 -1.09 14.09 16.31
CA ASP A 110 -0.41 15.29 16.76
C ASP A 110 -1.11 16.56 16.23
N PRO A 111 -1.66 17.42 17.13
CA PRO A 111 -2.32 18.66 16.73
C PRO A 111 -1.37 19.68 16.06
N LYS A 112 -0.06 19.48 16.15
CA LYS A 112 0.95 20.31 15.48
C LYS A 112 1.30 19.80 14.09
N ASN A 113 0.81 18.65 13.70
CA ASN A 113 1.07 18.11 12.36
C ASN A 113 0.27 18.93 11.32
N PRO A 114 0.93 19.64 10.39
CA PRO A 114 0.26 20.47 9.40
C PRO A 114 -0.57 19.68 8.38
N THR A 115 -0.38 18.35 8.32
CA THR A 115 -1.14 17.47 7.44
C THR A 115 -2.32 16.79 8.14
N ARG A 116 -2.57 17.10 9.41
CA ARG A 116 -3.73 16.61 10.13
C ARG A 116 -5.00 17.31 9.62
N ILE A 117 -6.05 16.51 9.44
CA ILE A 117 -7.41 17.02 9.21
C ILE A 117 -8.12 17.06 10.57
N ASP A 118 -8.65 18.22 10.94
CA ASP A 118 -9.48 18.41 12.14
C ASP A 118 -10.89 17.89 11.94
#